data_b5fc977451d0394a813fe37d98037718
#
_entry.id   b5fc977451d0394a813fe37d98037718
#
_cell.length_a   1.000
_cell.length_b   1.000
_cell.length_c   1.000
_cell.angle_alpha   90.00
_cell.angle_beta   90.00
_cell.angle_gamma   90.00
#
_symmetry.space_group_name_H-M   'P 1'
#
loop_
_entity.id
_entity.type
_entity.pdbx_description
1 polymer ?
#
loop_
_entity_poly.entity_id
_entity_poly.type
_entity_poly.pdbx_seq_one_letter_code
_entity_poly.pdbx_strand_id
1 'polypeptide(L)'
;MSDGIYILASLEGYRVTYSKRYDDFMTLEGKLVGNVIKECFGNCKNYDTMETAMDEAHRIANKYHETDDGICLISTGKNMSFEQIVKG
;
A
#
# COMPACT_ATOMS: atom_id res chain seq x y z
N MET A 1 -14.99 -3.14 8.18
CA MET A 1 -14.79 -2.03 7.21
C MET A 1 -13.40 -2.10 6.66
N SER A 2 -13.29 -1.93 5.37
CA SER A 2 -12.01 -2.10 4.68
C SER A 2 -11.39 -0.79 4.23
N ASP A 3 -11.97 0.33 4.62
CA ASP A 3 -11.44 1.65 4.29
C ASP A 3 -10.18 1.89 5.09
N GLY A 4 -9.15 2.39 4.44
CA GLY A 4 -7.93 2.71 5.15
C GLY A 4 -6.83 3.17 4.24
N ILE A 5 -5.70 3.44 4.87
CA ILE A 5 -4.50 3.90 4.18
C ILE A 5 -3.52 2.74 4.17
N TYR A 6 -2.99 2.43 3.00
CA TYR A 6 -2.11 1.28 2.81
C TYR A 6 -0.77 1.75 2.27
N ILE A 7 0.30 1.21 2.85
CA ILE A 7 1.67 1.45 2.41
C ILE A 7 2.19 0.14 1.84
N LEU A 8 2.57 0.16 0.57
CA LEU A 8 3.15 -1.00 -0.10
C LEU A 8 4.66 -0.88 -0.11
N ALA A 9 5.33 -1.85 0.49
CA ALA A 9 6.79 -1.92 0.49
C ALA A 9 7.26 -2.68 -0.74
N SER A 10 8.24 -2.15 -1.45
CA SER A 10 8.87 -2.78 -2.60
C SER A 10 10.37 -2.52 -2.60
N LEU A 11 11.07 -3.13 -3.54
CA LEU A 11 12.51 -2.93 -3.67
C LEU A 11 12.89 -1.46 -3.90
N GLU A 12 12.06 -0.72 -4.63
CA GLU A 12 12.31 0.69 -4.94
C GLU A 12 11.98 1.64 -3.79
N GLY A 13 11.18 1.20 -2.83
CA GLY A 13 10.74 2.05 -1.74
C GLY A 13 9.31 1.76 -1.33
N TYR A 14 8.54 2.83 -1.07
CA TYR A 14 7.20 2.69 -0.50
C TYR A 14 6.20 3.50 -1.31
N ARG A 15 5.01 2.95 -1.49
CA ARG A 15 3.89 3.65 -2.13
C ARG A 15 2.73 3.70 -1.15
N VAL A 16 1.98 4.80 -1.15
CA VAL A 16 0.91 5.04 -0.18
C VAL A 16 -0.38 5.30 -0.94
N THR A 17 -1.45 4.64 -0.54
CA THR A 17 -2.77 4.87 -1.14
C THR A 17 -3.86 4.83 -0.07
N TYR A 18 -4.97 5.51 -0.35
CA TYR A 18 -6.21 5.36 0.40
C TYR A 18 -7.14 4.48 -0.41
N SER A 19 -7.68 3.44 0.21
CA SER A 19 -8.50 2.48 -0.53
C SER A 19 -9.58 1.88 0.34
N LYS A 20 -10.67 1.48 -0.30
CA LYS A 20 -11.76 0.70 0.30
C LYS A 20 -11.71 -0.76 -0.12
N ARG A 21 -10.59 -1.19 -0.71
CA ARG A 21 -10.48 -2.51 -1.34
C ARG A 21 -9.54 -3.44 -0.59
N TYR A 22 -9.50 -3.30 0.74
CA TYR A 22 -8.58 -4.12 1.54
C TYR A 22 -8.72 -5.61 1.24
N ASP A 23 -9.95 -6.11 1.19
CA ASP A 23 -10.22 -7.54 1.02
C ASP A 23 -9.81 -8.04 -0.37
N ASP A 24 -9.54 -7.12 -1.31
CA ASP A 24 -9.11 -7.48 -2.65
C ASP A 24 -7.59 -7.53 -2.78
N PHE A 25 -6.83 -7.05 -1.79
CA PHE A 25 -5.38 -6.98 -1.89
C PHE A 25 -4.69 -8.33 -1.75
N MET A 26 -5.29 -9.26 -1.03
CA MET A 26 -4.67 -10.55 -0.73
C MET A 26 -5.60 -11.71 -0.98
N THR A 27 -5.04 -12.81 -1.44
CA THR A 27 -5.77 -14.08 -1.52
C THR A 27 -5.86 -14.71 -0.15
N LEU A 28 -6.67 -15.77 -0.04
CA LEU A 28 -6.78 -16.55 1.21
C LEU A 28 -5.45 -17.21 1.57
N GLU A 29 -4.58 -17.45 0.59
CA GLU A 29 -3.26 -18.04 0.82
C GLU A 29 -2.20 -16.99 1.21
N GLY A 30 -2.60 -15.74 1.37
CA GLY A 30 -1.70 -14.69 1.79
C GLY A 30 -0.86 -14.08 0.67
N LYS A 31 -1.27 -14.24 -0.59
CA LYS A 31 -0.57 -13.67 -1.73
C LYS A 31 -1.22 -12.36 -2.15
N LEU A 32 -0.38 -11.41 -2.57
CA LEU A 32 -0.89 -10.14 -3.09
C LEU A 32 -1.53 -10.35 -4.46
N VAL A 33 -2.64 -9.64 -4.68
CA VAL A 33 -3.36 -9.68 -5.95
C VAL A 33 -2.80 -8.59 -6.85
N GLY A 34 -1.98 -8.97 -7.81
CA GLY A 34 -1.23 -8.03 -8.65
C GLY A 34 -2.10 -7.01 -9.39
N ASN A 35 -3.26 -7.43 -9.92
CA ASN A 35 -4.17 -6.52 -10.62
C ASN A 35 -4.65 -5.40 -9.71
N VAL A 36 -5.02 -5.73 -8.49
CA VAL A 36 -5.53 -4.75 -7.52
C VAL A 36 -4.40 -3.83 -7.06
N ILE A 37 -3.22 -4.39 -6.84
CA ILE A 37 -2.03 -3.61 -6.48
C ILE A 37 -1.71 -2.58 -7.57
N LYS A 38 -1.77 -3.00 -8.83
CA LYS A 38 -1.53 -2.09 -9.95
C LYS A 38 -2.57 -0.95 -9.98
N GLU A 39 -3.85 -1.27 -9.79
CA GLU A 39 -4.90 -0.25 -9.79
C GLU A 39 -4.73 0.74 -8.65
N CYS A 40 -4.44 0.24 -7.45
CA CYS A 40 -4.40 1.09 -6.26
C CYS A 40 -3.10 1.86 -6.10
N PHE A 41 -1.98 1.28 -6.52
CA PHE A 41 -0.65 1.84 -6.29
C PHE A 41 0.09 2.27 -7.55
N GLY A 42 -0.42 1.93 -8.74
CA GLY A 42 0.30 2.14 -9.99
C GLY A 42 0.63 3.59 -10.30
N ASN A 43 -0.25 4.52 -9.88
CA ASN A 43 -0.05 5.96 -10.10
C ASN A 43 0.45 6.67 -8.85
N CYS A 44 0.78 5.95 -7.80
CA CYS A 44 1.25 6.56 -6.56
C CYS A 44 2.73 6.89 -6.67
N LYS A 45 3.12 7.98 -6.00
CA LYS A 45 4.54 8.33 -5.89
C LYS A 45 5.28 7.28 -5.08
N ASN A 46 6.50 6.96 -5.49
CA ASN A 46 7.39 6.11 -4.72
C ASN A 46 8.19 6.95 -3.72
N TYR A 47 8.17 6.56 -2.45
CA TYR A 47 8.92 7.23 -1.38
C TYR A 47 10.12 6.38 -1.01
N ASP A 48 11.28 7.02 -0.84
CA ASP A 48 12.53 6.31 -0.59
C ASP A 48 12.60 5.68 0.79
N THR A 49 11.92 6.27 1.78
CA THR A 49 12.01 5.81 3.16
C THR A 49 10.62 5.58 3.75
N MET A 50 10.56 4.73 4.77
CA MET A 50 9.31 4.53 5.52
C MET A 50 8.86 5.82 6.19
N GLU A 51 9.81 6.64 6.65
CA GLU A 51 9.49 7.90 7.32
C GLU A 51 8.71 8.83 6.40
N THR A 52 9.18 9.02 5.17
CA THR A 52 8.49 9.89 4.21
C THR A 52 7.14 9.29 3.80
N ALA A 53 7.07 7.98 3.64
CA ALA A 53 5.81 7.31 3.35
C ALA A 53 4.81 7.48 4.49
N MET A 54 5.25 7.38 5.74
CA MET A 54 4.38 7.59 6.90
C MET A 54 3.90 9.03 6.99
N ASP A 55 4.77 10.01 6.66
CA ASP A 55 4.35 11.41 6.61
C ASP A 55 3.22 11.61 5.61
N GLU A 56 3.32 10.99 4.44
CA GLU A 56 2.26 11.05 3.44
C GLU A 56 0.99 10.35 3.93
N ALA A 57 1.15 9.20 4.60
CA ALA A 57 0.01 8.48 5.14
C ALA A 57 -0.73 9.33 6.18
N HIS A 58 -0.01 10.02 7.06
CA HIS A 58 -0.62 10.91 8.04
C HIS A 58 -1.32 12.09 7.37
N ARG A 59 -0.73 12.64 6.30
CA ARG A 59 -1.37 13.72 5.54
C ARG A 59 -2.70 13.26 4.95
N ILE A 60 -2.73 12.04 4.40
CA ILE A 60 -3.96 11.47 3.84
C ILE A 60 -4.96 11.20 4.96
N ALA A 61 -4.49 10.69 6.11
CA ALA A 61 -5.36 10.43 7.25
C ALA A 61 -6.08 11.71 7.70
N ASN A 62 -5.35 12.82 7.78
CA ASN A 62 -5.93 14.11 8.14
C ASN A 62 -6.94 14.58 7.10
N LYS A 63 -6.63 14.39 5.81
CA LYS A 63 -7.51 14.83 4.73
C LYS A 63 -8.84 14.09 4.73
N TYR A 64 -8.83 12.80 5.04
CA TYR A 64 -10.04 11.97 5.00
C TYR A 64 -10.61 11.70 6.40
N HIS A 65 -10.09 12.36 7.43
CA HIS A 65 -10.55 12.21 8.82
C HIS A 65 -10.40 10.77 9.33
N GLU A 66 -9.38 10.07 8.81
CA GLU A 66 -9.04 8.73 9.29
C GLU A 66 -8.13 8.83 10.50
N THR A 67 -8.10 7.77 11.31
CA THR A 67 -7.18 7.68 12.44
C THR A 67 -5.88 7.02 12.02
N ASP A 68 -4.83 7.19 12.82
CA ASP A 68 -3.54 6.54 12.58
C ASP A 68 -3.68 5.01 12.58
N ASP A 69 -4.67 4.48 13.29
CA ASP A 69 -4.93 3.05 13.32
C ASP A 69 -5.39 2.50 11.96
N GLY A 70 -5.80 3.38 11.05
CA GLY A 70 -6.18 2.99 9.69
C GLY A 70 -5.03 2.81 8.73
N ILE A 71 -3.77 3.01 9.18
CA ILE A 71 -2.60 2.86 8.33
C ILE A 71 -2.08 1.42 8.43
N CYS A 72 -2.01 0.75 7.28
CA CYS A 72 -1.63 -0.65 7.22
C CYS A 72 -0.45 -0.84 6.26
N LEU A 73 0.59 -1.55 6.71
CA LEU A 73 1.73 -1.88 5.87
C LEU A 73 1.49 -3.20 5.16
N ILE A 74 1.61 -3.18 3.83
CA ILE A 74 1.54 -4.38 3.00
C ILE A 74 2.96 -4.74 2.57
N SER A 75 3.39 -5.97 2.86
CA SER A 75 4.70 -6.45 2.49
C SER A 75 4.60 -7.89 2.01
N THR A 76 5.41 -8.22 1.00
CA THR A 76 5.49 -9.59 0.50
C THR A 76 6.39 -10.47 1.37
N GLY A 77 7.11 -9.88 2.32
CA GLY A 77 8.13 -10.58 3.08
C GLY A 77 9.42 -10.84 2.30
N LYS A 78 9.50 -10.33 1.07
CA LYS A 78 10.67 -10.45 0.17
C LYS A 78 10.94 -9.11 -0.48
N ASN A 79 12.19 -8.89 -0.89
CA ASN A 79 12.57 -7.69 -1.63
C ASN A 79 12.19 -7.87 -3.10
N MET A 80 10.98 -7.47 -3.44
CA MET A 80 10.47 -7.54 -4.80
C MET A 80 10.26 -6.14 -5.35
N SER A 81 10.56 -5.96 -6.63
CA SER A 81 10.23 -4.71 -7.31
C SER A 81 8.71 -4.59 -7.45
N PHE A 82 8.24 -3.34 -7.62
CA PHE A 82 6.81 -3.13 -7.85
C PHE A 82 6.33 -3.90 -9.08
N GLU A 83 7.13 -3.91 -10.14
CA GLU A 83 6.78 -4.65 -11.36
C GLU A 83 6.60 -6.14 -11.08
N GLN A 84 7.49 -6.73 -10.29
CA GLN A 84 7.38 -8.14 -9.92
C GLN A 84 6.13 -8.41 -9.10
N ILE A 85 5.80 -7.52 -8.17
CA ILE A 85 4.60 -7.65 -7.35
C ILE A 85 3.36 -7.63 -8.24
N VAL A 86 3.30 -6.72 -9.21
CA VAL A 86 2.16 -6.57 -10.12
C VAL A 86 2.00 -7.79 -11.02
N LYS A 87 3.10 -8.37 -11.47
CA LYS A 87 3.05 -9.56 -12.32
C LYS A 87 2.63 -10.83 -11.57
N GLY A 88 2.73 -10.78 -10.25
CA GLY A 88 2.35 -11.89 -9.41
C GLY A 88 3.31 -13.00 -9.36
#